data_1760daa02f1ca37329af8e326d05427c
#
_entry.id   1760daa02f1ca37329af8e326d05427c
#
_cell.length_a   1.000
_cell.length_b   1.000
_cell.length_c   1.000
_cell.angle_alpha   90.00
_cell.angle_beta   90.00
_cell.angle_gamma   90.00
#
_symmetry.space_group_name_H-M   'P 1'
#
loop_
_entity.id
_entity.type
_entity.pdbx_description
1 polymer ?
#
loop_
_entity_poly.entity_id
_entity_poly.type
_entity_poly.pdbx_seq_one_letter_code
_entity_poly.pdbx_strand_id
1 'polypeptide(L)'
;YGAEMRGGTANCTIKISDEEIASPLAKDIDILIAMNGPAIDKFESSLRPGGYLFVNSSLVTGRTYREDINVVEVDTEELAKEADNPKGANMVMIGALVKHTGIMTLEGCGEAINKYFTEHGKAKFNEANQRALKIGYEKC
;
A
#
# COMPACT_ATOMS: atom_id res chain seq x y z
N TYR A 1 -9.78 0.60 -18.57
CA TYR A 1 -10.66 -0.35 -17.88
C TYR A 1 -11.69 -0.89 -18.86
N GLY A 2 -11.45 -2.07 -19.40
CA GLY A 2 -12.39 -2.76 -20.27
C GLY A 2 -13.36 -3.65 -19.48
N ALA A 3 -13.60 -4.87 -19.97
CA ALA A 3 -14.44 -5.85 -19.30
C ALA A 3 -13.70 -6.50 -18.12
N GLU A 4 -13.46 -5.75 -17.05
CA GLU A 4 -12.84 -6.28 -15.85
C GLU A 4 -13.83 -7.07 -15.01
N MET A 5 -13.42 -8.26 -14.56
CA MET A 5 -14.22 -9.05 -13.64
C MET A 5 -14.04 -8.53 -12.21
N ARG A 6 -15.12 -8.26 -11.52
CA ARG A 6 -15.09 -7.96 -10.10
C ARG A 6 -14.69 -9.22 -9.32
N GLY A 7 -13.75 -9.08 -8.37
CA GLY A 7 -13.27 -10.20 -7.55
C GLY A 7 -12.07 -10.93 -8.11
N GLY A 8 -11.54 -10.52 -9.27
CA GLY A 8 -10.28 -11.02 -9.78
C GLY A 8 -9.08 -10.39 -9.10
N THR A 9 -7.87 -10.89 -9.41
CA THR A 9 -6.62 -10.27 -8.96
C THR A 9 -6.29 -9.06 -9.83
N ALA A 10 -6.22 -7.88 -9.23
CA ALA A 10 -5.70 -6.68 -9.88
C ALA A 10 -4.33 -6.36 -9.29
N ASN A 11 -3.41 -5.91 -10.12
CA ASN A 11 -2.09 -5.51 -9.68
C ASN A 11 -1.57 -4.31 -10.46
N CYS A 12 -0.63 -3.60 -9.84
CA CYS A 12 0.05 -2.47 -10.44
C CYS A 12 1.52 -2.54 -10.03
N THR A 13 2.41 -2.27 -10.96
CA THR A 13 3.85 -2.22 -10.67
C THR A 13 4.38 -0.82 -10.92
N ILE A 14 5.14 -0.31 -9.96
CA ILE A 14 5.77 1.00 -10.02
C ILE A 14 7.28 0.80 -9.83
N LYS A 15 8.08 1.40 -10.72
CA LYS A 15 9.54 1.50 -10.55
C LYS A 15 9.93 2.95 -10.31
N ILE A 16 10.77 3.15 -9.31
CA ILE A 16 11.34 4.45 -8.97
C ILE A 16 12.85 4.29 -8.93
N SER A 17 13.58 5.14 -9.65
CA SER A 17 15.03 5.09 -9.70
C SER A 17 15.60 6.49 -9.98
N ASP A 18 16.82 6.74 -9.47
CA ASP A 18 17.59 7.93 -9.82
C ASP A 18 18.29 7.78 -11.17
N GLU A 19 18.29 6.56 -11.71
CA GLU A 19 18.88 6.23 -13.01
C GLU A 19 17.77 5.94 -14.04
N GLU A 20 18.14 5.93 -15.31
CA GLU A 20 17.22 5.61 -16.40
C GLU A 20 16.66 4.19 -16.25
N ILE A 21 15.33 4.08 -16.35
CA ILE A 21 14.65 2.79 -16.25
C ILE A 21 14.48 2.21 -17.65
N ALA A 22 15.20 1.12 -17.92
CA ALA A 22 15.18 0.44 -19.23
C ALA A 22 13.89 -0.38 -19.46
N SER A 23 13.24 -0.86 -18.39
CA SER A 23 12.03 -1.67 -18.50
C SER A 23 11.10 -1.41 -17.31
N PRO A 24 9.78 -1.22 -17.54
CA PRO A 24 8.82 -1.08 -16.45
C PRO A 24 8.50 -2.41 -15.76
N LEU A 25 8.97 -3.54 -16.30
CA LEU A 25 8.72 -4.86 -15.70
C LEU A 25 9.72 -5.14 -14.58
N ALA A 26 9.21 -5.37 -13.39
CA ALA A 26 10.03 -5.74 -12.24
C ALA A 26 10.10 -7.26 -12.14
N LYS A 27 11.32 -7.81 -12.23
CA LYS A 27 11.56 -9.24 -11.98
C LYS A 27 11.74 -9.51 -10.50
N ASP A 28 12.45 -8.61 -9.82
CA ASP A 28 12.66 -8.66 -8.39
C ASP A 28 11.96 -7.48 -7.74
N ILE A 29 11.07 -7.78 -6.82
CA ILE A 29 10.24 -6.78 -6.13
C ILE A 29 10.94 -6.40 -4.81
N ASP A 30 11.09 -5.11 -4.54
CA ASP A 30 11.61 -4.59 -3.27
C ASP A 30 10.51 -4.46 -2.22
N ILE A 31 9.34 -4.02 -2.65
CA ILE A 31 8.18 -3.77 -1.79
C ILE A 31 6.94 -4.37 -2.46
N LEU A 32 6.27 -5.26 -1.75
CA LEU A 32 4.99 -5.83 -2.18
C LEU A 32 3.91 -5.40 -1.21
N ILE A 33 2.84 -4.82 -1.73
CA ILE A 33 1.65 -4.49 -0.97
C ILE A 33 0.55 -5.48 -1.38
N ALA A 34 0.11 -6.29 -0.43
CA ALA A 34 -0.91 -7.30 -0.67
C ALA A 34 -2.18 -6.98 0.11
N MET A 35 -3.22 -6.59 -0.59
CA MET A 35 -4.51 -6.28 0.02
C MET A 35 -5.37 -7.52 0.24
N ASN A 36 -5.00 -8.66 -0.35
CA ASN A 36 -5.70 -9.94 -0.17
C ASN A 36 -4.73 -11.12 -0.30
N GLY A 37 -5.21 -12.31 0.08
CA GLY A 37 -4.41 -13.54 0.04
C GLY A 37 -3.90 -13.93 -1.36
N PRO A 38 -4.74 -13.93 -2.40
CA PRO A 38 -4.30 -14.30 -3.75
C PRO A 38 -3.13 -13.47 -4.29
N ALA A 39 -3.03 -12.19 -3.90
CA ALA A 39 -1.90 -11.34 -4.28
C ALA A 39 -0.58 -11.86 -3.70
N ILE A 40 -0.60 -12.37 -2.48
CA ILE A 40 0.58 -12.96 -1.85
C ILE A 40 1.01 -14.22 -2.60
N ASP A 41 0.07 -15.12 -2.89
CA ASP A 41 0.34 -16.36 -3.61
C ASP A 41 0.98 -16.10 -4.97
N LYS A 42 0.54 -15.06 -5.65
CA LYS A 42 1.03 -14.71 -6.98
C LYS A 42 2.41 -14.06 -6.98
N PHE A 43 2.70 -13.19 -6.02
CA PHE A 43 3.85 -12.29 -6.07
C PHE A 43 4.92 -12.51 -5.00
N GLU A 44 4.64 -13.25 -3.92
CA GLU A 44 5.62 -13.44 -2.83
C GLU A 44 6.97 -13.99 -3.31
N SER A 45 6.95 -14.92 -4.25
CA SER A 45 8.17 -15.51 -4.81
C SER A 45 9.05 -14.51 -5.57
N SER A 46 8.47 -13.42 -6.06
CA SER A 46 9.18 -12.36 -6.77
C SER A 46 9.79 -11.31 -5.83
N LEU A 47 9.45 -11.38 -4.54
CA LEU A 47 9.98 -10.45 -3.54
C LEU A 47 11.42 -10.82 -3.21
N ARG A 48 12.33 -9.84 -3.32
CA ARG A 48 13.75 -10.07 -3.06
C ARG A 48 14.01 -10.32 -1.56
N PRO A 49 15.06 -11.09 -1.21
CA PRO A 49 15.48 -11.23 0.17
C PRO A 49 15.76 -9.85 0.80
N GLY A 50 15.26 -9.63 2.01
CA GLY A 50 15.35 -8.33 2.69
C GLY A 50 14.30 -7.32 2.25
N GLY A 51 13.44 -7.66 1.29
CA GLY A 51 12.34 -6.82 0.85
C GLY A 51 11.21 -6.71 1.89
N TYR A 52 10.24 -5.87 1.61
CA TYR A 52 9.08 -5.64 2.48
C TYR A 52 7.82 -6.23 1.88
N LEU A 53 7.05 -6.92 2.72
CA LEU A 53 5.70 -7.36 2.41
C LEU A 53 4.73 -6.67 3.37
N PHE A 54 3.89 -5.80 2.84
CA PHE A 54 2.79 -5.17 3.59
C PHE A 54 1.52 -5.95 3.34
N VAL A 55 0.92 -6.48 4.40
CA VAL A 55 -0.24 -7.36 4.32
C VAL A 55 -1.44 -6.71 4.98
N ASN A 56 -2.56 -6.74 4.29
CA ASN A 56 -3.84 -6.35 4.87
C ASN A 56 -4.34 -7.46 5.80
N SER A 57 -4.05 -7.35 7.08
CA SER A 57 -4.42 -8.36 8.07
C SER A 57 -5.92 -8.41 8.37
N SER A 58 -6.68 -7.42 7.90
CA SER A 58 -8.14 -7.48 7.97
C SER A 58 -8.73 -8.62 7.13
N LEU A 59 -8.05 -8.97 6.04
CA LEU A 59 -8.50 -10.00 5.09
C LEU A 59 -7.59 -11.22 5.04
N VAL A 60 -6.36 -11.11 5.50
CA VAL A 60 -5.36 -12.18 5.44
C VAL A 60 -4.94 -12.56 6.84
N THR A 61 -5.31 -13.76 7.27
CA THR A 61 -5.03 -14.28 8.61
C THR A 61 -4.49 -15.70 8.55
N GLY A 62 -3.79 -16.13 9.62
CA GLY A 62 -3.36 -17.51 9.77
C GLY A 62 -2.34 -17.98 8.74
N ARG A 63 -1.57 -17.07 8.18
CA ARG A 63 -0.61 -17.37 7.12
C ARG A 63 0.82 -17.29 7.62
N THR A 64 1.65 -18.20 7.12
CA THR A 64 3.10 -18.18 7.35
C THR A 64 3.79 -17.52 6.17
N TYR A 65 4.77 -16.67 6.47
CA TYR A 65 5.52 -15.92 5.45
C TYR A 65 6.96 -16.39 5.39
N ARG A 66 7.67 -16.02 4.32
CA ARG A 66 9.10 -16.25 4.18
C ARG A 66 9.87 -15.59 5.33
N GLU A 67 10.92 -16.25 5.80
CA GLU A 67 11.75 -15.75 6.90
C GLU A 67 12.76 -14.69 6.47
N ASP A 68 13.07 -14.62 5.17
CA ASP A 68 14.08 -13.73 4.60
C ASP A 68 13.54 -12.36 4.18
N ILE A 69 12.29 -12.05 4.51
CA ILE A 69 11.64 -10.78 4.18
C ILE A 69 11.10 -10.08 5.45
N ASN A 70 10.84 -8.79 5.32
CA ASN A 70 10.22 -8.00 6.39
C ASN A 70 8.70 -7.96 6.17
N VAL A 71 7.94 -8.57 7.06
CA VAL A 71 6.48 -8.60 6.98
C VAL A 71 5.88 -7.57 7.91
N VAL A 72 5.02 -6.71 7.38
CA VAL A 72 4.25 -5.71 8.14
C VAL A 72 2.78 -6.02 7.96
N GLU A 73 2.12 -6.46 9.03
CA GLU A 73 0.69 -6.71 9.04
C GLU A 73 -0.06 -5.44 9.44
N VAL A 74 -0.99 -5.02 8.60
CA VAL A 74 -1.75 -3.78 8.79
C VAL A 74 -3.24 -4.12 8.80
N ASP A 75 -3.89 -3.89 9.93
CA ASP A 75 -5.35 -4.02 10.05
C ASP A 75 -6.01 -2.76 9.48
N THR A 76 -6.10 -2.70 8.16
CA THR A 76 -6.54 -1.52 7.44
C THR A 76 -8.00 -1.15 7.73
N GLU A 77 -8.87 -2.11 7.94
CA GLU A 77 -10.29 -1.84 8.21
C GLU A 77 -10.50 -1.23 9.58
N GLU A 78 -9.85 -1.79 10.60
CA GLU A 78 -9.98 -1.28 11.97
C GLU A 78 -9.38 0.12 12.09
N LEU A 79 -8.19 0.33 11.52
CA LEU A 79 -7.55 1.63 11.55
C LEU A 79 -8.30 2.67 10.72
N ALA A 80 -8.91 2.28 9.61
CA ALA A 80 -9.75 3.17 8.82
C ALA A 80 -11.01 3.61 9.60
N LYS A 81 -11.61 2.70 10.36
CA LYS A 81 -12.72 3.03 11.25
C LYS A 81 -12.30 3.99 12.36
N GLU A 82 -11.14 3.72 12.99
CA GLU A 82 -10.57 4.64 14.01
C GLU A 82 -10.36 6.04 13.46
N ALA A 83 -9.95 6.15 12.20
CA ALA A 83 -9.73 7.42 11.53
C ALA A 83 -11.04 8.11 11.07
N ASP A 84 -12.19 7.53 11.39
CA ASP A 84 -13.50 7.98 10.92
C ASP A 84 -13.56 8.06 9.37
N ASN A 85 -12.93 7.09 8.74
CA ASN A 85 -12.89 6.96 7.27
C ASN A 85 -12.89 5.48 6.86
N PRO A 86 -14.06 4.78 6.96
CA PRO A 86 -14.13 3.34 6.67
C PRO A 86 -13.70 2.95 5.24
N LYS A 87 -13.65 3.90 4.32
CA LYS A 87 -13.18 3.70 2.95
C LYS A 87 -11.70 4.01 2.76
N GLY A 88 -11.00 4.36 3.84
CA GLY A 88 -9.61 4.78 3.81
C GLY A 88 -8.57 3.69 3.96
N ALA A 89 -8.93 2.42 3.77
CA ALA A 89 -8.02 1.30 3.95
C ALA A 89 -6.72 1.43 3.13
N ASN A 90 -6.81 1.89 1.90
CA ASN A 90 -5.65 2.13 1.04
C ASN A 90 -4.75 3.25 1.57
N MET A 91 -5.32 4.29 2.16
CA MET A 91 -4.56 5.39 2.77
C MET A 91 -3.85 4.94 4.04
N VAL A 92 -4.49 4.10 4.84
CA VAL A 92 -3.87 3.47 6.01
C VAL A 92 -2.64 2.65 5.59
N MET A 93 -2.78 1.87 4.52
CA MET A 93 -1.68 1.06 3.99
C MET A 93 -0.52 1.92 3.50
N ILE A 94 -0.80 3.03 2.81
CA ILE A 94 0.23 3.98 2.38
C ILE A 94 0.95 4.59 3.59
N GLY A 95 0.23 4.93 4.66
CA GLY A 95 0.82 5.43 5.89
C GLY A 95 1.81 4.45 6.51
N ALA A 96 1.44 3.18 6.58
CA ALA A 96 2.32 2.11 7.04
C ALA A 96 3.56 1.96 6.17
N LEU A 97 3.38 2.00 4.85
CA LEU A 97 4.47 1.96 3.87
C LEU A 97 5.49 3.07 4.10
N VAL A 98 5.02 4.30 4.21
CA VAL A 98 5.87 5.48 4.44
C VAL A 98 6.67 5.35 5.73
N LYS A 99 6.03 4.89 6.81
CA LYS A 99 6.70 4.69 8.09
C LYS A 99 7.85 3.68 8.03
N HIS A 100 7.58 2.51 7.46
CA HIS A 100 8.53 1.41 7.49
C HIS A 100 9.63 1.50 6.45
N THR A 101 9.37 2.11 5.30
CA THR A 101 10.34 2.21 4.22
C THR A 101 11.08 3.54 4.16
N GLY A 102 10.47 4.62 4.64
CA GLY A 102 11.06 5.94 4.61
C GLY A 102 11.31 6.49 3.19
N ILE A 103 10.61 5.96 2.17
CA ILE A 103 10.80 6.38 0.78
C ILE A 103 10.36 7.83 0.53
N MET A 104 9.56 8.38 1.42
CA MET A 104 9.15 9.78 1.41
C MET A 104 8.76 10.20 2.83
N THR A 105 8.58 11.51 3.05
CA THR A 105 8.08 12.00 4.34
C THR A 105 6.56 11.85 4.41
N LEU A 106 6.02 11.73 5.62
CA LEU A 106 4.57 11.71 5.83
C LEU A 106 3.92 12.99 5.30
N GLU A 107 4.55 14.15 5.57
CA GLU A 107 4.09 15.45 5.12
C GLU A 107 4.07 15.54 3.59
N GLY A 108 5.15 15.15 2.93
CA GLY A 108 5.24 15.15 1.47
C GLY A 108 4.22 14.21 0.81
N CYS A 109 4.03 13.04 1.40
CA CYS A 109 3.01 12.09 0.95
C CYS A 109 1.60 12.68 1.08
N GLY A 110 1.31 13.29 2.23
CA GLY A 110 0.02 13.94 2.48
C GLY A 110 -0.28 15.06 1.49
N GLU A 111 0.70 15.90 1.21
CA GLU A 111 0.58 16.98 0.23
C GLU A 111 0.31 16.44 -1.19
N ALA A 112 1.01 15.39 -1.59
CA ALA A 112 0.82 14.77 -2.90
C ALA A 112 -0.58 14.18 -3.05
N ILE A 113 -1.10 13.53 -2.02
CA ILE A 113 -2.46 12.98 -2.00
C ILE A 113 -3.49 14.11 -2.11
N ASN A 114 -3.35 15.16 -1.33
CA ASN A 114 -4.25 16.32 -1.37
C ASN A 114 -4.27 16.96 -2.76
N LYS A 115 -3.11 17.15 -3.35
CA LYS A 115 -2.97 17.70 -4.70
C LYS A 115 -3.69 16.84 -5.73
N TYR A 116 -3.47 15.53 -5.69
CA TYR A 116 -4.12 14.58 -6.60
C TYR A 116 -5.65 14.67 -6.50
N PHE A 117 -6.19 14.58 -5.29
CA PHE A 117 -7.64 14.59 -5.08
C PHE A 117 -8.25 15.95 -5.45
N THR A 118 -7.57 17.05 -5.16
CA THR A 118 -8.02 18.39 -5.52
C THR A 118 -8.08 18.56 -7.05
N GLU A 119 -7.05 18.14 -7.75
CA GLU A 119 -6.98 18.21 -9.22
C GLU A 119 -8.05 17.36 -9.91
N HIS A 120 -8.52 16.30 -9.25
CA HIS A 120 -9.57 15.40 -9.76
C HIS A 120 -10.97 15.75 -9.25
N GLY A 121 -11.16 16.95 -8.69
CA GLY A 121 -12.46 17.39 -8.19
C GLY A 121 -12.93 16.66 -6.94
N LYS A 122 -12.02 16.10 -6.17
CA LYS A 122 -12.31 15.29 -4.97
C LYS A 122 -11.71 15.86 -3.69
N ALA A 123 -11.52 17.17 -3.65
CA ALA A 123 -10.95 17.87 -2.48
C ALA A 123 -11.75 17.62 -1.19
N LYS A 124 -13.03 17.31 -1.30
CA LYS A 124 -13.89 16.97 -0.15
C LYS A 124 -13.40 15.77 0.67
N PHE A 125 -12.57 14.92 0.09
CA PHE A 125 -12.01 13.75 0.75
C PHE A 125 -10.65 14.02 1.42
N ASN A 126 -10.04 15.19 1.20
CA ASN A 126 -8.69 15.49 1.65
C ASN A 126 -8.50 15.27 3.16
N GLU A 127 -9.40 15.81 3.97
CA GLU A 127 -9.32 15.67 5.43
C GLU A 127 -9.42 14.21 5.89
N ALA A 128 -10.36 13.46 5.34
CA ALA A 128 -10.54 12.05 5.65
C ALA A 128 -9.33 11.21 5.21
N ASN A 129 -8.76 11.51 4.04
CA ASN A 129 -7.56 10.84 3.55
C ASN A 129 -6.36 11.12 4.45
N GLN A 130 -6.20 12.36 4.94
CA GLN A 130 -5.11 12.72 5.85
C GLN A 130 -5.22 11.99 7.18
N ARG A 131 -6.41 11.86 7.73
CA ARG A 131 -6.63 11.09 8.98
C ARG A 131 -6.23 9.63 8.80
N ALA A 132 -6.65 8.99 7.73
CA ALA A 132 -6.33 7.59 7.44
C ALA A 132 -4.82 7.39 7.20
N LEU A 133 -4.19 8.29 6.45
CA LEU A 133 -2.75 8.26 6.20
C LEU A 133 -1.97 8.38 7.52
N LYS A 134 -2.34 9.32 8.35
CA LYS A 134 -1.69 9.59 9.65
C LYS A 134 -1.81 8.41 10.60
N ILE A 135 -3.00 7.81 10.71
CA ILE A 135 -3.21 6.68 11.62
C ILE A 135 -2.42 5.44 11.16
N GLY A 136 -2.33 5.20 9.86
CA GLY A 136 -1.49 4.14 9.31
C GLY A 136 -0.02 4.35 9.64
N TYR A 137 0.44 5.58 9.58
CA TYR A 137 1.80 5.95 9.94
C TYR A 137 2.07 5.79 11.46
N GLU A 138 1.15 6.23 12.30
CA GLU A 138 1.33 6.23 13.77
C GLU A 138 1.11 4.86 14.41
N LYS A 139 0.19 4.06 13.91
CA LYS A 139 -0.23 2.79 14.51
C LYS A 139 0.46 1.55 13.94
N CYS A 140 1.15 1.68 12.87
CA CYS A 140 1.88 0.60 12.21
C CYS A 140 3.38 0.84 12.33
#